data_e73e62706f499f7e5d51f1d9e5fef1f2
#
_entry.id   e73e62706f499f7e5d51f1d9e5fef1f2
#
_cell.length_a   1.000
_cell.length_b   1.000
_cell.length_c   1.000
_cell.angle_alpha   90.00
_cell.angle_beta   90.00
_cell.angle_gamma   90.00
#
_symmetry.space_group_name_H-M   'P 1'
#
loop_
_entity.id
_entity.type
_entity.pdbx_description
1 polymer ?
#
loop_
_entity_poly.entity_id
_entity_poly.type
_entity_poly.pdbx_seq_one_letter_code
_entity_poly.pdbx_strand_id
1 'polypeptide(L)'
;MARPLSMDLRERVVAAVLREGMPARRAAARFGVSESSAIKWVRRQRETGSVAPSQIGGYKPRLLSGELRDWLLERARRDFTLRGLVAELGERGVKVDYVQVWRFVHAEGLSFKKKTVLPAEQLRPKIARRREQWKKYQHRLDPARLVFVDETWAKTNMAPLRGWAPVGQRLHAKVPYGHWRTMTFIAALRRDRIDAPYVFDQPINAVSFTAWVEQQLAPTLAPGDIVILDNLSSHKRPAVRTAIRARGARLLFLPPYSPDLNPIEQVFAKLKHLLRKAAERSVETTWQRIGALLDAFPPQECANYLTNSGYASA
;
A
#
# COMPACT_ATOMS: atom_id res chain seq x y z
N MET A 1 26.79 8.72 -25.19
CA MET A 1 27.85 9.66 -25.59
C MET A 1 29.17 8.90 -25.69
N ALA A 2 29.98 9.17 -26.70
CA ALA A 2 31.29 8.54 -26.83
C ALA A 2 32.21 8.98 -25.69
N ARG A 3 32.93 8.04 -25.08
CA ARG A 3 33.92 8.38 -24.04
C ARG A 3 35.09 9.15 -24.64
N PRO A 4 35.66 10.12 -23.92
CA PRO A 4 36.85 10.81 -24.37
C PRO A 4 38.04 9.83 -24.53
N LEU A 5 38.88 10.05 -25.53
CA LEU A 5 40.09 9.29 -25.68
C LEU A 5 41.02 9.49 -24.49
N SER A 6 41.91 8.50 -24.21
CA SER A 6 42.75 8.49 -23.02
C SER A 6 43.65 9.73 -22.90
N MET A 7 44.01 10.10 -21.68
CA MET A 7 44.92 11.21 -21.40
C MET A 7 46.29 11.00 -22.02
N ASP A 8 46.86 9.78 -21.85
CA ASP A 8 48.14 9.41 -22.41
C ASP A 8 48.23 9.67 -23.95
N LEU A 9 47.19 9.23 -24.67
CA LEU A 9 47.12 9.46 -26.12
C LEU A 9 47.08 10.93 -26.47
N ARG A 10 46.34 11.76 -25.70
CA ARG A 10 46.28 13.20 -25.93
C ARG A 10 47.61 13.89 -25.66
N GLU A 11 48.28 13.49 -24.58
CA GLU A 11 49.61 14.01 -24.21
C GLU A 11 50.66 13.70 -25.27
N ARG A 12 50.68 12.45 -25.79
CA ARG A 12 51.59 12.03 -26.87
C ARG A 12 51.35 12.81 -28.16
N VAL A 13 50.11 13.00 -28.58
CA VAL A 13 49.76 13.78 -29.77
C VAL A 13 50.22 15.21 -29.62
N VAL A 14 49.95 15.82 -28.46
CA VAL A 14 50.31 17.20 -28.20
C VAL A 14 51.83 17.39 -28.06
N ALA A 15 52.53 16.42 -27.43
CA ALA A 15 53.99 16.46 -27.34
C ALA A 15 54.65 16.35 -28.71
N ALA A 16 54.20 15.47 -29.60
CA ALA A 16 54.70 15.40 -30.96
C ALA A 16 54.53 16.69 -31.73
N VAL A 17 53.45 17.45 -31.50
CA VAL A 17 53.26 18.74 -32.18
C VAL A 17 54.05 19.87 -31.51
N LEU A 18 54.02 20.00 -30.18
CA LEU A 18 54.61 21.14 -29.47
C LEU A 18 56.09 20.99 -29.16
N ARG A 19 56.58 19.73 -28.93
CA ARG A 19 57.99 19.46 -28.57
C ARG A 19 58.82 18.99 -29.76
N GLU A 20 58.25 18.13 -30.62
CA GLU A 20 58.93 17.57 -31.77
C GLU A 20 58.73 18.39 -33.06
N GLY A 21 57.90 19.43 -33.01
CA GLY A 21 57.62 20.32 -34.15
C GLY A 21 56.80 19.67 -35.27
N MET A 22 56.17 18.54 -35.00
CA MET A 22 55.42 17.78 -36.02
C MET A 22 54.14 18.50 -36.41
N PRO A 23 53.78 18.61 -37.68
CA PRO A 23 52.47 19.15 -38.07
C PRO A 23 51.30 18.34 -37.44
N ALA A 24 50.25 19.01 -36.94
CA ALA A 24 49.14 18.36 -36.27
C ALA A 24 48.49 17.25 -37.12
N ARG A 25 48.43 17.41 -38.43
CA ARG A 25 47.95 16.42 -39.40
C ARG A 25 48.79 15.15 -39.39
N ARG A 26 50.11 15.28 -39.33
CA ARG A 26 51.06 14.16 -39.28
C ARG A 26 50.98 13.45 -37.91
N ALA A 27 50.90 14.23 -36.83
CA ALA A 27 50.70 13.67 -35.48
C ALA A 27 49.36 12.88 -35.40
N ALA A 28 48.29 13.42 -35.97
CA ALA A 28 46.99 12.73 -36.03
C ALA A 28 47.11 11.39 -36.75
N ALA A 29 47.75 11.36 -37.91
CA ALA A 29 47.97 10.11 -38.68
C ALA A 29 48.82 9.11 -37.89
N ARG A 30 49.92 9.57 -37.25
CA ARG A 30 50.84 8.70 -36.47
C ARG A 30 50.17 8.02 -35.29
N PHE A 31 49.24 8.71 -34.63
CA PHE A 31 48.54 8.21 -33.42
C PHE A 31 47.11 7.70 -33.66
N GLY A 32 46.68 7.59 -34.92
CA GLY A 32 45.37 7.07 -35.27
C GLY A 32 44.19 7.91 -34.76
N VAL A 33 44.33 9.21 -34.64
CA VAL A 33 43.27 10.15 -34.22
C VAL A 33 42.83 11.02 -35.38
N SER A 34 41.64 11.64 -35.27
CA SER A 34 41.21 12.62 -36.28
C SER A 34 42.04 13.90 -36.21
N GLU A 35 42.32 14.51 -37.38
CA GLU A 35 43.06 15.75 -37.50
C GLU A 35 42.42 16.84 -36.63
N SER A 36 41.08 16.93 -36.64
CA SER A 36 40.33 17.89 -35.83
C SER A 36 40.51 17.68 -34.30
N SER A 37 40.70 16.43 -33.86
CA SER A 37 41.00 16.14 -32.46
C SER A 37 42.41 16.60 -32.09
N ALA A 38 43.42 16.30 -32.91
CA ALA A 38 44.77 16.75 -32.67
C ALA A 38 44.88 18.29 -32.60
N ILE A 39 44.28 19.01 -33.56
CA ILE A 39 44.24 20.46 -33.58
C ILE A 39 43.57 21.03 -32.30
N LYS A 40 42.42 20.48 -31.91
CA LYS A 40 41.68 20.92 -30.71
C LYS A 40 42.46 20.67 -29.42
N TRP A 41 43.20 19.55 -29.31
CA TRP A 41 44.03 19.26 -28.13
C TRP A 41 45.24 20.18 -28.03
N VAL A 42 45.93 20.44 -29.16
CA VAL A 42 47.06 21.37 -29.22
C VAL A 42 46.62 22.78 -28.87
N ARG A 43 45.51 23.23 -29.46
CA ARG A 43 44.93 24.56 -29.14
C ARG A 43 44.62 24.65 -27.65
N ARG A 44 43.92 23.65 -27.10
CA ARG A 44 43.58 23.62 -25.68
C ARG A 44 44.80 23.63 -24.76
N GLN A 45 45.86 22.87 -25.10
CA GLN A 45 47.10 22.89 -24.34
C GLN A 45 47.73 24.26 -24.33
N ARG A 46 47.68 25.00 -25.46
CA ARG A 46 48.19 26.36 -25.56
C ARG A 46 47.37 27.38 -24.73
N GLU A 47 46.04 27.22 -24.74
CA GLU A 47 45.12 28.14 -24.07
C GLU A 47 45.00 27.86 -22.56
N THR A 48 45.02 26.61 -22.14
CA THR A 48 44.69 26.22 -20.75
C THR A 48 45.83 25.52 -19.99
N GLY A 49 46.94 25.20 -20.66
CA GLY A 49 48.01 24.40 -20.07
C GLY A 49 47.66 22.91 -19.85
N SER A 50 46.51 22.44 -20.32
CA SER A 50 46.03 21.09 -20.07
C SER A 50 45.40 20.44 -21.31
N VAL A 51 45.66 19.14 -21.51
CA VAL A 51 45.01 18.31 -22.54
C VAL A 51 43.74 17.58 -22.03
N ALA A 52 43.40 17.76 -20.76
CA ALA A 52 42.25 17.13 -20.14
C ALA A 52 40.95 17.46 -20.90
N PRO A 53 40.05 16.48 -21.08
CA PRO A 53 38.79 16.74 -21.74
C PRO A 53 37.99 17.78 -20.96
N SER A 54 37.24 18.62 -21.66
CA SER A 54 36.24 19.46 -21.00
C SER A 54 35.19 18.61 -20.35
N GLN A 55 34.60 19.09 -19.29
CA GLN A 55 33.43 18.43 -18.68
C GLN A 55 32.34 18.27 -19.76
N ILE A 56 31.98 17.02 -20.04
CA ILE A 56 30.94 16.71 -21.02
C ILE A 56 29.59 16.84 -20.30
N GLY A 57 28.80 17.78 -20.71
CA GLY A 57 27.52 18.16 -20.12
C GLY A 57 27.65 19.21 -19.04
N GLY A 58 26.97 20.32 -19.19
CA GLY A 58 26.82 21.33 -18.17
C GLY A 58 25.73 20.95 -17.18
N TYR A 59 25.84 21.43 -15.94
CA TYR A 59 24.73 21.40 -15.00
C TYR A 59 23.58 22.22 -15.59
N LYS A 60 22.48 21.54 -15.94
CA LYS A 60 21.24 22.24 -16.26
C LYS A 60 20.49 22.41 -14.94
N PRO A 61 20.22 23.63 -14.50
CA PRO A 61 19.45 23.87 -13.30
C PRO A 61 18.09 23.18 -13.42
N ARG A 62 17.62 22.64 -12.31
CA ARG A 62 16.31 21.98 -12.29
C ARG A 62 15.24 23.04 -12.54
N LEU A 63 14.42 22.83 -13.55
CA LEU A 63 13.33 23.74 -13.90
C LEU A 63 12.30 23.84 -12.74
N LEU A 64 12.03 22.71 -12.08
CA LEU A 64 11.13 22.64 -10.93
C LEU A 64 11.90 22.89 -9.64
N SER A 65 12.25 24.16 -9.36
CA SER A 65 13.01 24.62 -8.18
C SER A 65 12.47 25.97 -7.69
N GLY A 66 12.90 26.42 -6.50
CA GLY A 66 12.45 27.68 -5.90
C GLY A 66 10.94 27.75 -5.70
N GLU A 67 10.34 28.89 -5.97
CA GLU A 67 8.89 29.13 -5.81
C GLU A 67 8.00 28.10 -6.53
N LEU A 68 8.44 27.62 -7.69
CA LEU A 68 7.71 26.61 -8.45
C LEU A 68 7.70 25.26 -7.75
N ARG A 69 8.81 24.90 -7.07
CA ARG A 69 8.88 23.73 -6.22
C ARG A 69 7.91 23.85 -5.04
N ASP A 70 7.92 24.98 -4.37
CA ASP A 70 7.09 25.22 -3.19
C ASP A 70 5.59 25.19 -3.54
N TRP A 71 5.23 25.79 -4.67
CA TRP A 71 3.88 25.68 -5.22
C TRP A 71 3.48 24.23 -5.53
N LEU A 72 4.36 23.47 -6.18
CA LEU A 72 4.09 22.07 -6.51
C LEU A 72 3.89 21.20 -5.24
N LEU A 73 4.69 21.43 -4.20
CA LEU A 73 4.55 20.73 -2.92
C LEU A 73 3.23 21.06 -2.22
N GLU A 74 2.83 22.34 -2.22
CA GLU A 74 1.53 22.72 -1.68
C GLU A 74 0.38 22.13 -2.50
N ARG A 75 0.47 22.18 -3.83
CA ARG A 75 -0.51 21.55 -4.72
C ARG A 75 -0.61 20.04 -4.53
N ALA A 76 0.52 19.37 -4.26
CA ALA A 76 0.60 17.93 -4.04
C ALA A 76 0.01 17.47 -2.70
N ARG A 77 -0.36 18.37 -1.79
CA ARG A 77 -1.14 18.03 -0.58
C ARG A 77 -2.59 17.65 -0.88
N ARG A 78 -3.08 17.99 -2.06
CA ARG A 78 -4.40 17.61 -2.56
C ARG A 78 -4.27 16.47 -3.57
N ASP A 79 -5.39 15.85 -3.90
CA ASP A 79 -5.42 14.84 -4.96
C ASP A 79 -4.91 15.39 -6.30
N PHE A 80 -4.01 14.67 -6.92
CA PHE A 80 -3.46 15.02 -8.22
C PHE A 80 -3.15 13.79 -9.07
N THR A 81 -3.02 14.02 -10.36
CA THR A 81 -2.39 13.10 -11.30
C THR A 81 -1.15 13.76 -11.90
N LEU A 82 -0.15 12.99 -12.27
CA LEU A 82 1.05 13.55 -12.92
C LEU A 82 0.70 14.32 -14.19
N ARG A 83 -0.26 13.82 -15.00
CA ARG A 83 -0.74 14.52 -16.20
C ARG A 83 -1.48 15.81 -15.84
N GLY A 84 -2.26 15.82 -14.76
CA GLY A 84 -2.90 17.02 -14.24
C GLY A 84 -1.89 18.09 -13.85
N LEU A 85 -0.82 17.71 -13.13
CA LEU A 85 0.25 18.64 -12.78
C LEU A 85 0.98 19.19 -14.00
N VAL A 86 1.20 18.38 -15.05
CA VAL A 86 1.76 18.87 -16.33
C VAL A 86 0.87 19.93 -16.96
N ALA A 87 -0.46 19.70 -16.97
CA ALA A 87 -1.42 20.67 -17.53
C ALA A 87 -1.44 21.97 -16.71
N GLU A 88 -1.53 21.88 -15.37
CA GLU A 88 -1.53 23.03 -14.46
C GLU A 88 -0.22 23.84 -14.57
N LEU A 89 0.94 23.20 -14.77
CA LEU A 89 2.21 23.86 -15.05
C LEU A 89 2.21 24.55 -16.40
N GLY A 90 1.60 23.93 -17.43
CA GLY A 90 1.40 24.53 -18.76
C GLY A 90 0.57 25.81 -18.70
N GLU A 91 -0.53 25.82 -17.94
CA GLU A 91 -1.36 27.01 -17.70
C GLU A 91 -0.58 28.16 -17.02
N ARG A 92 0.44 27.82 -16.23
CA ARG A 92 1.37 28.79 -15.62
C ARG A 92 2.55 29.21 -16.53
N GLY A 93 2.51 28.78 -17.81
CA GLY A 93 3.57 29.07 -18.76
C GLY A 93 4.84 28.24 -18.60
N VAL A 94 4.82 27.20 -17.75
CA VAL A 94 5.96 26.32 -17.50
C VAL A 94 5.84 25.06 -18.34
N LYS A 95 6.64 24.97 -19.40
CA LYS A 95 6.65 23.82 -20.31
C LYS A 95 7.48 22.69 -19.73
N VAL A 96 6.82 21.62 -19.26
CA VAL A 96 7.44 20.40 -18.71
C VAL A 96 6.84 19.16 -19.34
N ASP A 97 7.61 18.08 -19.35
CA ASP A 97 7.09 16.77 -19.73
C ASP A 97 6.67 15.93 -18.49
N TYR A 98 5.97 14.83 -18.76
CA TYR A 98 5.53 13.89 -17.73
C TYR A 98 6.68 13.32 -16.90
N VAL A 99 7.83 13.02 -17.54
CA VAL A 99 9.00 12.42 -16.87
C VAL A 99 9.67 13.39 -15.91
N GLN A 100 9.69 14.69 -16.26
CA GLN A 100 10.23 15.75 -15.39
C GLN A 100 9.39 15.87 -14.12
N VAL A 101 8.06 15.89 -14.24
CA VAL A 101 7.14 15.93 -13.09
C VAL A 101 7.25 14.64 -12.29
N TRP A 102 7.34 13.46 -12.94
CA TRP A 102 7.54 12.19 -12.28
C TRP A 102 8.84 12.17 -11.44
N ARG A 103 9.95 12.60 -12.04
CA ARG A 103 11.25 12.69 -11.34
C ARG A 103 11.19 13.66 -10.17
N PHE A 104 10.52 14.78 -10.34
CA PHE A 104 10.32 15.75 -9.25
C PHE A 104 9.57 15.11 -8.08
N VAL A 105 8.40 14.54 -8.33
CA VAL A 105 7.54 13.91 -7.31
C VAL A 105 8.31 12.83 -6.53
N HIS A 106 9.10 11.99 -7.23
CA HIS A 106 9.90 10.96 -6.56
C HIS A 106 11.08 11.56 -5.78
N ALA A 107 11.73 12.60 -6.28
CA ALA A 107 12.82 13.29 -5.57
C ALA A 107 12.34 13.95 -4.27
N GLU A 108 11.06 14.40 -4.22
CA GLU A 108 10.42 14.95 -3.02
C GLU A 108 9.82 13.84 -2.11
N GLY A 109 10.17 12.57 -2.35
CA GLY A 109 9.75 11.43 -1.50
C GLY A 109 8.28 11.02 -1.67
N LEU A 110 7.56 11.57 -2.63
CA LEU A 110 6.19 11.19 -2.91
C LEU A 110 6.15 9.91 -3.77
N SER A 111 5.27 8.98 -3.42
CA SER A 111 5.06 7.76 -4.19
C SER A 111 3.57 7.49 -4.39
N PHE A 112 3.24 6.87 -5.50
CA PHE A 112 1.85 6.47 -5.78
C PHE A 112 1.37 5.44 -4.76
N LYS A 113 0.33 5.77 -4.00
CA LYS A 113 -0.26 4.91 -2.96
C LYS A 113 -1.70 4.59 -3.30
N LYS A 114 -2.12 3.38 -2.93
CA LYS A 114 -3.55 3.05 -2.89
C LYS A 114 -4.22 3.91 -1.81
N LYS A 115 -5.30 4.61 -2.17
CA LYS A 115 -6.09 5.35 -1.18
C LYS A 115 -6.77 4.38 -0.21
N THR A 116 -6.67 4.68 1.07
CA THR A 116 -7.54 4.09 2.08
C THR A 116 -8.80 4.94 2.15
N VAL A 117 -9.92 4.38 1.72
CA VAL A 117 -11.21 5.08 1.80
C VAL A 117 -11.75 4.92 3.21
N LEU A 118 -12.02 6.03 3.88
CA LEU A 118 -12.60 6.07 5.21
C LEU A 118 -14.00 6.70 5.14
N PRO A 119 -14.95 6.26 5.98
CA PRO A 119 -16.26 6.88 6.05
C PRO A 119 -16.16 8.37 6.41
N ALA A 120 -16.75 9.25 5.62
CA ALA A 120 -16.75 10.69 5.87
C ALA A 120 -17.39 11.06 7.24
N GLU A 121 -18.28 10.20 7.71
CA GLU A 121 -18.94 10.32 9.01
C GLU A 121 -17.98 10.30 10.20
N GLN A 122 -16.78 9.76 10.04
CA GLN A 122 -15.73 9.80 11.07
C GLN A 122 -15.34 11.24 11.46
N LEU A 123 -15.50 12.18 10.53
CA LEU A 123 -15.20 13.61 10.75
C LEU A 123 -16.27 14.34 11.56
N ARG A 124 -17.44 13.75 11.81
CA ARG A 124 -18.48 14.34 12.66
C ARG A 124 -17.94 14.52 14.08
N PRO A 125 -18.06 15.74 14.71
CA PRO A 125 -17.37 16.04 15.97
C PRO A 125 -17.65 15.04 17.09
N LYS A 126 -18.88 14.55 17.21
CA LYS A 126 -19.28 13.55 18.21
C LYS A 126 -18.60 12.20 17.99
N ILE A 127 -18.43 11.80 16.73
CA ILE A 127 -17.79 10.53 16.38
C ILE A 127 -16.27 10.65 16.53
N ALA A 128 -15.68 11.72 16.02
CA ALA A 128 -14.25 12.01 16.16
C ALA A 128 -13.82 11.95 17.64
N ARG A 129 -14.56 12.64 18.54
CA ARG A 129 -14.29 12.61 19.99
C ARG A 129 -14.34 11.18 20.57
N ARG A 130 -15.34 10.36 20.18
CA ARG A 130 -15.46 8.97 20.65
C ARG A 130 -14.28 8.12 20.15
N ARG A 131 -13.84 8.32 18.91
CA ARG A 131 -12.70 7.62 18.32
C ARG A 131 -11.39 7.99 19.02
N GLU A 132 -11.18 9.30 19.28
CA GLU A 132 -10.01 9.77 20.06
C GLU A 132 -10.01 9.18 21.47
N GLN A 133 -11.15 9.20 22.14
CA GLN A 133 -11.29 8.59 23.46
C GLN A 133 -10.98 7.10 23.44
N TRP A 134 -11.48 6.37 22.42
CA TRP A 134 -11.19 4.95 22.27
C TRP A 134 -9.69 4.72 22.08
N LYS A 135 -9.05 5.40 21.15
CA LYS A 135 -7.60 5.30 20.89
C LYS A 135 -6.77 5.65 22.12
N LYS A 136 -7.20 6.62 22.91
CA LYS A 136 -6.51 7.01 24.16
C LYS A 136 -6.53 5.91 25.22
N TYR A 137 -7.56 5.07 25.24
CA TYR A 137 -7.73 4.07 26.31
C TYR A 137 -7.58 2.63 25.87
N GLN A 138 -7.61 2.32 24.58
CA GLN A 138 -7.55 0.94 24.06
C GLN A 138 -6.28 0.18 24.48
N HIS A 139 -5.14 0.85 24.61
CA HIS A 139 -3.87 0.27 25.06
C HIS A 139 -3.89 -0.20 26.52
N ARG A 140 -4.90 0.21 27.31
CA ARG A 140 -5.07 -0.22 28.71
C ARG A 140 -5.86 -1.54 28.81
N LEU A 141 -6.43 -2.00 27.71
CA LEU A 141 -7.14 -3.27 27.68
C LEU A 141 -6.13 -4.40 27.54
N ASP A 142 -6.27 -5.43 28.37
CA ASP A 142 -5.42 -6.62 28.29
C ASP A 142 -5.71 -7.40 27.00
N PRO A 143 -4.76 -7.49 26.06
CA PRO A 143 -4.98 -8.17 24.78
C PRO A 143 -5.37 -9.65 24.93
N ALA A 144 -4.96 -10.32 26.00
CA ALA A 144 -5.28 -11.73 26.26
C ALA A 144 -6.77 -11.94 26.56
N ARG A 145 -7.47 -10.88 26.97
CA ARG A 145 -8.90 -10.92 27.31
C ARG A 145 -9.81 -10.37 26.21
N LEU A 146 -9.25 -9.84 25.11
CA LEU A 146 -10.02 -9.24 24.04
C LEU A 146 -10.62 -10.31 23.11
N VAL A 147 -11.89 -10.11 22.77
CA VAL A 147 -12.65 -10.95 21.86
C VAL A 147 -13.38 -10.06 20.87
N PHE A 148 -12.82 -9.90 19.68
CA PHE A 148 -13.40 -9.08 18.62
C PHE A 148 -14.33 -9.90 17.76
N VAL A 149 -15.57 -9.48 17.66
CA VAL A 149 -16.63 -10.18 16.91
C VAL A 149 -17.12 -9.29 15.78
N ASP A 150 -17.25 -9.87 14.61
CA ASP A 150 -17.85 -9.23 13.45
C ASP A 150 -18.29 -10.29 12.42
N GLU A 151 -19.02 -9.85 11.39
CA GLU A 151 -19.47 -10.67 10.28
C GLU A 151 -18.97 -10.16 8.94
N THR A 152 -18.85 -11.08 8.01
CA THR A 152 -18.48 -10.75 6.64
C THR A 152 -19.17 -11.66 5.62
N TRP A 153 -19.37 -11.16 4.41
CA TRP A 153 -19.95 -11.95 3.34
C TRP A 153 -18.93 -12.83 2.61
N ALA A 154 -19.34 -14.01 2.21
CA ALA A 154 -18.70 -14.88 1.23
C ALA A 154 -19.66 -15.20 0.10
N LYS A 155 -19.16 -15.40 -1.13
CA LYS A 155 -19.99 -15.64 -2.31
C LYS A 155 -19.42 -16.79 -3.15
N THR A 156 -20.31 -17.57 -3.77
CA THR A 156 -19.91 -18.69 -4.65
C THR A 156 -19.35 -18.23 -6.01
N ASN A 157 -19.38 -16.95 -6.33
CA ASN A 157 -18.76 -16.39 -7.54
C ASN A 157 -17.44 -15.69 -7.29
N MET A 158 -16.82 -15.86 -6.11
CA MET A 158 -15.52 -15.25 -5.80
C MET A 158 -14.44 -15.84 -6.72
N ALA A 159 -13.60 -14.96 -7.28
CA ALA A 159 -12.50 -15.32 -8.16
C ALA A 159 -11.29 -14.39 -7.92
N PRO A 160 -10.07 -14.81 -8.28
CA PRO A 160 -8.91 -13.94 -8.25
C PRO A 160 -9.16 -12.67 -9.03
N LEU A 161 -8.82 -11.52 -8.43
CA LEU A 161 -9.05 -10.19 -9.03
C LEU A 161 -7.93 -9.77 -9.97
N ARG A 162 -6.78 -10.48 -9.96
CA ARG A 162 -5.58 -10.15 -10.72
C ARG A 162 -4.91 -11.43 -11.20
N GLY A 163 -4.17 -11.34 -12.30
CA GLY A 163 -3.37 -12.39 -12.89
C GLY A 163 -2.42 -11.83 -13.92
N TRP A 164 -1.70 -12.68 -14.63
CA TRP A 164 -0.74 -12.30 -15.65
C TRP A 164 -1.31 -12.56 -17.04
N ALA A 165 -1.10 -11.61 -17.95
CA ALA A 165 -1.43 -11.74 -19.38
C ALA A 165 -0.34 -11.03 -20.20
N PRO A 166 -0.17 -11.34 -21.48
CA PRO A 166 0.70 -10.60 -22.37
C PRO A 166 0.37 -9.10 -22.40
N VAL A 167 1.41 -8.26 -22.56
CA VAL A 167 1.23 -6.81 -22.65
C VAL A 167 0.23 -6.46 -23.76
N GLY A 168 -0.71 -5.58 -23.45
CA GLY A 168 -1.76 -5.16 -24.39
C GLY A 168 -2.98 -6.09 -24.47
N GLN A 169 -2.97 -7.23 -23.79
CA GLN A 169 -4.10 -8.16 -23.76
C GLN A 169 -4.87 -8.09 -22.43
N ARG A 170 -6.19 -8.25 -22.50
CA ARG A 170 -7.03 -8.36 -21.30
C ARG A 170 -6.98 -9.78 -20.76
N LEU A 171 -6.84 -9.89 -19.45
CA LEU A 171 -7.03 -11.16 -18.76
C LEU A 171 -8.52 -11.42 -18.54
N HIS A 172 -9.04 -12.50 -19.12
CA HIS A 172 -10.42 -12.93 -18.96
C HIS A 172 -10.50 -14.07 -17.96
N ALA A 173 -11.46 -14.02 -17.03
CA ALA A 173 -11.80 -15.10 -16.12
C ALA A 173 -13.30 -15.43 -16.24
N LYS A 174 -13.63 -16.71 -16.31
CA LYS A 174 -15.02 -17.17 -16.32
C LYS A 174 -15.48 -17.41 -14.89
N VAL A 175 -16.56 -16.76 -14.47
CA VAL A 175 -17.22 -16.92 -13.18
C VAL A 175 -18.72 -17.12 -13.38
N PRO A 176 -19.44 -17.79 -12.45
CA PRO A 176 -20.89 -17.87 -12.50
C PRO A 176 -21.51 -16.47 -12.56
N TYR A 177 -22.43 -16.28 -13.50
CA TYR A 177 -23.16 -15.02 -13.68
C TYR A 177 -24.66 -15.26 -13.41
N GLY A 178 -25.24 -14.40 -12.55
CA GLY A 178 -26.69 -14.37 -12.31
C GLY A 178 -27.24 -15.24 -11.19
N HIS A 179 -26.59 -16.34 -10.77
CA HIS A 179 -27.12 -17.28 -9.77
C HIS A 179 -26.12 -17.62 -8.66
N TRP A 180 -25.31 -16.64 -8.21
CA TRP A 180 -24.44 -16.89 -7.06
C TRP A 180 -25.19 -16.79 -5.74
N ARG A 181 -24.78 -17.60 -4.78
CA ARG A 181 -25.25 -17.52 -3.40
C ARG A 181 -24.32 -16.62 -2.57
N THR A 182 -24.91 -15.86 -1.66
CA THR A 182 -24.19 -15.05 -0.68
C THR A 182 -24.44 -15.63 0.70
N MET A 183 -23.38 -15.90 1.42
CA MET A 183 -23.38 -16.41 2.80
C MET A 183 -22.78 -15.35 3.73
N THR A 184 -23.12 -15.43 4.99
CA THR A 184 -22.53 -14.62 6.04
C THR A 184 -21.62 -15.48 6.91
N PHE A 185 -20.34 -15.18 6.94
CA PHE A 185 -19.38 -15.77 7.89
C PHE A 185 -19.27 -14.85 9.10
N ILE A 186 -19.41 -15.41 10.30
CA ILE A 186 -19.21 -14.73 11.58
C ILE A 186 -18.18 -15.49 12.41
N ALA A 187 -17.36 -14.76 13.16
CA ALA A 187 -16.37 -15.34 14.05
C ALA A 187 -15.96 -14.37 15.15
N ALA A 188 -15.19 -14.86 16.11
CA ALA A 188 -14.56 -14.07 17.16
C ALA A 188 -13.03 -14.19 17.05
N LEU A 189 -12.33 -13.06 16.95
CA LEU A 189 -10.86 -13.03 16.97
C LEU A 189 -10.36 -12.82 18.39
N ARG A 190 -9.50 -13.71 18.85
CA ARG A 190 -8.68 -13.55 20.05
C ARG A 190 -7.23 -13.29 19.69
N ARG A 191 -6.40 -13.02 20.68
CA ARG A 191 -4.97 -12.81 20.50
C ARG A 191 -4.25 -13.98 19.83
N ASP A 192 -4.72 -15.22 20.06
CA ASP A 192 -4.02 -16.45 19.69
C ASP A 192 -4.82 -17.35 18.73
N ARG A 193 -6.09 -17.04 18.46
CA ARG A 193 -6.97 -17.91 17.66
C ARG A 193 -8.25 -17.21 17.18
N ILE A 194 -8.98 -17.92 16.34
CA ILE A 194 -10.34 -17.57 15.93
C ILE A 194 -11.31 -18.53 16.63
N ASP A 195 -12.24 -17.98 17.42
CA ASP A 195 -13.26 -18.71 18.13
C ASP A 195 -14.64 -18.60 17.46
N ALA A 196 -15.52 -19.55 17.75
CA ALA A 196 -16.92 -19.56 17.36
C ALA A 196 -17.19 -19.28 15.86
N PRO A 197 -16.40 -19.83 14.91
CA PRO A 197 -16.65 -19.64 13.49
C PRO A 197 -17.99 -20.26 13.09
N TYR A 198 -18.79 -19.51 12.32
CA TYR A 198 -20.07 -20.00 11.82
C TYR A 198 -20.41 -19.38 10.45
N VAL A 199 -21.15 -20.11 9.64
CA VAL A 199 -21.62 -19.64 8.32
C VAL A 199 -23.15 -19.74 8.25
N PHE A 200 -23.78 -18.61 7.92
CA PHE A 200 -25.20 -18.54 7.61
C PHE A 200 -25.42 -18.51 6.11
N ASP A 201 -26.40 -19.25 5.60
CA ASP A 201 -26.77 -19.25 4.17
C ASP A 201 -27.43 -17.96 3.69
N GLN A 202 -27.68 -17.02 4.60
CA GLN A 202 -28.38 -15.78 4.34
C GLN A 202 -27.79 -14.64 5.16
N PRO A 203 -28.20 -13.38 4.89
CA PRO A 203 -27.81 -12.26 5.73
C PRO A 203 -28.21 -12.50 7.19
N ILE A 204 -27.30 -12.20 8.11
CA ILE A 204 -27.55 -12.30 9.54
C ILE A 204 -28.57 -11.24 9.99
N ASN A 205 -29.46 -11.63 10.88
CA ASN A 205 -30.40 -10.74 11.50
C ASN A 205 -30.24 -10.78 13.03
N ALA A 206 -31.01 -9.94 13.74
CA ALA A 206 -30.86 -9.83 15.18
C ALA A 206 -31.25 -11.11 15.94
N VAL A 207 -32.10 -11.97 15.39
CA VAL A 207 -32.47 -13.26 16.00
C VAL A 207 -31.35 -14.27 15.82
N SER A 208 -30.89 -14.46 14.58
CA SER A 208 -29.79 -15.37 14.28
C SER A 208 -28.46 -14.95 14.95
N PHE A 209 -28.19 -13.63 15.05
CA PHE A 209 -27.05 -13.12 15.81
C PHE A 209 -27.15 -13.47 17.30
N THR A 210 -28.32 -13.28 17.91
CA THR A 210 -28.54 -13.63 19.34
C THR A 210 -28.35 -15.13 19.56
N ALA A 211 -28.94 -15.99 18.72
CA ALA A 211 -28.77 -17.43 18.81
C ALA A 211 -27.29 -17.84 18.67
N TRP A 212 -26.56 -17.24 17.74
CA TRP A 212 -25.13 -17.50 17.59
C TRP A 212 -24.34 -17.07 18.86
N VAL A 213 -24.65 -15.90 19.43
CA VAL A 213 -24.01 -15.48 20.67
C VAL A 213 -24.25 -16.49 21.80
N GLU A 214 -25.49 -16.96 21.97
CA GLU A 214 -25.87 -17.87 23.03
C GLU A 214 -25.27 -19.26 22.85
N GLN A 215 -25.29 -19.80 21.60
CA GLN A 215 -24.96 -21.18 21.32
C GLN A 215 -23.49 -21.39 20.91
N GLN A 216 -22.84 -20.41 20.28
CA GLN A 216 -21.49 -20.55 19.76
C GLN A 216 -20.48 -19.69 20.51
N LEU A 217 -20.75 -18.38 20.71
CA LEU A 217 -19.80 -17.46 21.33
C LEU A 217 -19.73 -17.66 22.85
N ALA A 218 -20.88 -17.63 23.54
CA ALA A 218 -20.92 -17.67 24.99
C ALA A 218 -20.20 -18.89 25.61
N PRO A 219 -20.27 -20.11 25.02
CA PRO A 219 -19.51 -21.25 25.51
C PRO A 219 -17.98 -21.08 25.48
N THR A 220 -17.46 -20.23 24.60
CA THR A 220 -16.02 -19.96 24.49
C THR A 220 -15.51 -18.85 25.42
N LEU A 221 -16.43 -18.13 26.07
CA LEU A 221 -16.09 -17.00 26.95
C LEU A 221 -15.69 -17.46 28.36
N ALA A 222 -14.66 -16.81 28.89
CA ALA A 222 -14.20 -16.95 30.27
C ALA A 222 -14.49 -15.69 31.09
N PRO A 223 -14.60 -15.82 32.45
CA PRO A 223 -14.72 -14.64 33.31
C PRO A 223 -13.60 -13.64 33.10
N GLY A 224 -13.98 -12.38 32.93
CA GLY A 224 -13.05 -11.28 32.68
C GLY A 224 -12.76 -11.02 31.19
N ASP A 225 -13.25 -11.83 30.26
CA ASP A 225 -13.19 -11.53 28.83
C ASP A 225 -13.92 -10.22 28.48
N ILE A 226 -13.42 -9.55 27.43
CA ILE A 226 -13.97 -8.28 26.96
C ILE A 226 -14.39 -8.51 25.49
N VAL A 227 -15.68 -8.73 25.29
CA VAL A 227 -16.26 -8.86 23.95
C VAL A 227 -16.44 -7.47 23.35
N ILE A 228 -15.89 -7.27 22.16
CA ILE A 228 -15.95 -6.02 21.42
C ILE A 228 -16.71 -6.24 20.12
N LEU A 229 -17.82 -5.53 19.97
CA LEU A 229 -18.68 -5.54 18.80
C LEU A 229 -18.63 -4.18 18.09
N ASP A 230 -19.01 -4.19 16.82
CA ASP A 230 -19.31 -2.94 16.15
C ASP A 230 -20.58 -2.27 16.72
N ASN A 231 -20.95 -1.13 16.19
CA ASN A 231 -22.06 -0.33 16.73
C ASN A 231 -23.40 -0.58 16.00
N LEU A 232 -23.58 -1.73 15.31
CA LEU A 232 -24.84 -2.05 14.65
C LEU A 232 -25.99 -2.25 15.66
N SER A 233 -27.20 -1.91 15.24
CA SER A 233 -28.39 -2.04 16.08
C SER A 233 -28.74 -3.49 16.41
N SER A 234 -28.48 -4.43 15.48
CA SER A 234 -28.67 -5.88 15.66
C SER A 234 -27.88 -6.45 16.83
N HIS A 235 -26.69 -5.88 17.13
CA HIS A 235 -25.78 -6.34 18.19
C HIS A 235 -26.15 -5.79 19.59
N LYS A 236 -27.07 -4.85 19.68
CA LYS A 236 -27.41 -4.16 20.95
C LYS A 236 -28.56 -4.78 21.71
N ARG A 237 -29.03 -5.95 21.31
CA ARG A 237 -30.15 -6.59 21.97
C ARG A 237 -29.86 -6.93 23.43
N PRO A 238 -30.82 -6.79 24.34
CA PRO A 238 -30.66 -7.15 25.76
C PRO A 238 -30.20 -8.59 25.95
N ALA A 239 -30.74 -9.55 25.19
CA ALA A 239 -30.36 -10.96 25.25
C ALA A 239 -28.87 -11.19 24.98
N VAL A 240 -28.28 -10.54 23.96
CA VAL A 240 -26.84 -10.57 23.68
C VAL A 240 -26.02 -10.13 24.90
N ARG A 241 -26.41 -9.02 25.53
CA ARG A 241 -25.74 -8.50 26.72
C ARG A 241 -25.87 -9.46 27.90
N THR A 242 -27.05 -10.05 28.08
CA THR A 242 -27.31 -11.00 29.16
C THR A 242 -26.47 -12.27 28.97
N ALA A 243 -26.45 -12.86 27.77
CA ALA A 243 -25.67 -14.04 27.47
C ALA A 243 -24.14 -13.86 27.73
N ILE A 244 -23.59 -12.72 27.30
CA ILE A 244 -22.17 -12.41 27.52
C ILE A 244 -21.89 -12.19 29.03
N ARG A 245 -22.73 -11.44 29.73
CA ARG A 245 -22.57 -11.18 31.17
C ARG A 245 -22.71 -12.44 32.02
N ALA A 246 -23.60 -13.36 31.64
CA ALA A 246 -23.76 -14.64 32.33
C ALA A 246 -22.48 -15.49 32.38
N ARG A 247 -21.54 -15.23 31.45
CA ARG A 247 -20.19 -15.85 31.44
C ARG A 247 -19.14 -15.04 32.21
N GLY A 248 -19.53 -14.00 32.93
CA GLY A 248 -18.59 -13.11 33.63
C GLY A 248 -17.79 -12.21 32.71
N ALA A 249 -18.18 -12.11 31.43
CA ALA A 249 -17.54 -11.29 30.41
C ALA A 249 -18.18 -9.90 30.33
N ARG A 250 -17.42 -8.93 29.83
CA ARG A 250 -17.86 -7.55 29.59
C ARG A 250 -18.14 -7.33 28.11
N LEU A 251 -19.13 -6.49 27.80
CA LEU A 251 -19.45 -6.10 26.43
C LEU A 251 -19.13 -4.63 26.20
N LEU A 252 -18.33 -4.36 25.19
CA LEU A 252 -18.00 -3.01 24.72
C LEU A 252 -18.41 -2.87 23.25
N PHE A 253 -18.65 -1.62 22.83
CA PHE A 253 -18.96 -1.29 21.43
C PHE A 253 -17.92 -0.33 20.89
N LEU A 254 -17.40 -0.63 19.69
CA LEU A 254 -16.54 0.28 18.95
C LEU A 254 -17.25 1.61 18.67
N PRO A 255 -16.52 2.71 18.53
CA PRO A 255 -17.09 3.93 17.98
C PRO A 255 -17.71 3.68 16.61
N PRO A 256 -18.79 4.36 16.25
CA PRO A 256 -19.40 4.21 14.91
C PRO A 256 -18.38 4.45 13.80
N TYR A 257 -18.56 3.76 12.67
CA TYR A 257 -17.72 3.92 11.48
C TYR A 257 -16.22 3.69 11.73
N SER A 258 -15.85 2.70 12.54
CA SER A 258 -14.47 2.47 12.97
C SER A 258 -13.92 1.06 12.63
N PRO A 259 -13.96 0.61 11.36
CA PRO A 259 -13.42 -0.69 10.98
C PRO A 259 -11.89 -0.76 11.19
N ASP A 260 -11.19 0.38 11.15
CA ASP A 260 -9.77 0.50 11.43
C ASP A 260 -9.40 0.17 12.90
N LEU A 261 -10.36 0.22 13.81
CA LEU A 261 -10.21 -0.17 15.21
C LEU A 261 -10.68 -1.61 15.47
N ASN A 262 -11.11 -2.33 14.44
CA ASN A 262 -11.57 -3.70 14.54
C ASN A 262 -10.55 -4.67 13.90
N PRO A 263 -9.68 -5.35 14.66
CA PRO A 263 -8.64 -6.20 14.11
C PRO A 263 -9.17 -7.40 13.31
N ILE A 264 -10.40 -7.88 13.54
CA ILE A 264 -10.99 -9.01 12.81
C ILE A 264 -11.21 -8.68 11.32
N GLU A 265 -11.29 -7.42 10.94
CA GLU A 265 -11.37 -7.00 9.54
C GLU A 265 -10.14 -7.44 8.71
N GLN A 266 -8.97 -7.53 9.36
CA GLN A 266 -7.75 -8.03 8.73
C GLN A 266 -7.85 -9.54 8.48
N VAL A 267 -8.47 -10.29 9.41
CA VAL A 267 -8.80 -11.71 9.22
C VAL A 267 -9.71 -11.87 8.01
N PHE A 268 -10.76 -11.09 7.92
CA PHE A 268 -11.72 -11.13 6.81
C PHE A 268 -11.08 -10.74 5.47
N ALA A 269 -10.16 -9.80 5.47
CA ALA A 269 -9.42 -9.44 4.26
C ALA A 269 -8.58 -10.61 3.73
N LYS A 270 -7.85 -11.31 4.61
CA LYS A 270 -7.07 -12.52 4.26
C LYS A 270 -7.99 -13.67 3.86
N LEU A 271 -9.03 -13.96 4.63
CA LEU A 271 -10.00 -14.99 4.32
C LEU A 271 -10.61 -14.80 2.92
N LYS A 272 -11.09 -13.59 2.62
CA LYS A 272 -11.63 -13.26 1.29
C LYS A 272 -10.60 -13.42 0.18
N HIS A 273 -9.34 -13.08 0.44
CA HIS A 273 -8.27 -13.32 -0.52
C HIS A 273 -8.09 -14.81 -0.82
N LEU A 274 -8.01 -15.63 0.21
CA LEU A 274 -7.87 -17.08 0.09
C LEU A 274 -9.09 -17.75 -0.58
N LEU A 275 -10.31 -17.31 -0.23
CA LEU A 275 -11.54 -17.78 -0.89
C LEU A 275 -11.58 -17.43 -2.38
N ARG A 276 -11.11 -16.21 -2.76
CA ARG A 276 -10.99 -15.86 -4.19
C ARG A 276 -9.99 -16.76 -4.90
N LYS A 277 -8.89 -17.13 -4.24
CA LYS A 277 -7.87 -18.03 -4.80
C LYS A 277 -8.42 -19.46 -4.95
N ALA A 278 -9.21 -19.93 -3.98
CA ALA A 278 -9.85 -21.25 -4.02
C ALA A 278 -10.93 -21.35 -5.11
N ALA A 279 -11.62 -20.24 -5.39
CA ALA A 279 -12.65 -20.13 -6.42
C ALA A 279 -13.76 -21.19 -6.32
N GLU A 280 -14.22 -21.48 -5.10
CA GLU A 280 -15.33 -22.43 -4.83
C GLU A 280 -16.62 -21.96 -5.50
N ARG A 281 -17.47 -22.92 -5.92
CA ARG A 281 -18.65 -22.65 -6.75
C ARG A 281 -19.97 -23.11 -6.12
N SER A 282 -19.93 -23.87 -5.03
CA SER A 282 -21.13 -24.26 -4.27
C SER A 282 -21.09 -23.75 -2.83
N VAL A 283 -22.22 -23.76 -2.16
CA VAL A 283 -22.35 -23.40 -0.74
C VAL A 283 -21.52 -24.37 0.11
N GLU A 284 -21.68 -25.65 -0.13
CA GLU A 284 -21.05 -26.73 0.62
C GLU A 284 -19.52 -26.66 0.51
N THR A 285 -18.99 -26.54 -0.71
CA THR A 285 -17.54 -26.43 -0.90
C THR A 285 -16.98 -25.15 -0.30
N THR A 286 -17.74 -24.04 -0.33
CA THR A 286 -17.33 -22.78 0.32
C THR A 286 -17.27 -22.93 1.84
N TRP A 287 -18.23 -23.63 2.47
CA TRP A 287 -18.19 -23.89 3.92
C TRP A 287 -16.97 -24.73 4.32
N GLN A 288 -16.78 -25.86 3.62
CA GLN A 288 -15.62 -26.72 3.86
C GLN A 288 -14.32 -25.94 3.69
N ARG A 289 -14.25 -25.09 2.66
CA ARG A 289 -13.09 -24.26 2.41
C ARG A 289 -12.87 -23.23 3.53
N ILE A 290 -13.92 -22.56 4.01
CA ILE A 290 -13.82 -21.64 5.16
C ILE A 290 -13.27 -22.38 6.36
N GLY A 291 -13.80 -23.55 6.71
CA GLY A 291 -13.30 -24.36 7.83
C GLY A 291 -11.81 -24.69 7.69
N ALA A 292 -11.39 -25.21 6.54
CA ALA A 292 -9.99 -25.55 6.27
C ALA A 292 -9.05 -24.31 6.26
N LEU A 293 -9.56 -23.13 5.95
CA LEU A 293 -8.77 -21.90 5.93
C LEU A 293 -8.55 -21.31 7.31
N LEU A 294 -9.28 -21.72 8.34
CA LEU A 294 -9.06 -21.24 9.71
C LEU A 294 -7.66 -21.62 10.23
N ASP A 295 -7.14 -22.77 9.83
CA ASP A 295 -5.78 -23.21 10.17
C ASP A 295 -4.67 -22.31 9.57
N ALA A 296 -5.03 -21.48 8.59
CA ALA A 296 -4.11 -20.50 8.00
C ALA A 296 -3.89 -19.24 8.86
N PHE A 297 -4.50 -19.17 10.04
CA PHE A 297 -4.38 -18.04 10.98
C PHE A 297 -3.66 -18.49 12.26
N PRO A 298 -2.31 -18.59 12.24
CA PRO A 298 -1.55 -19.00 13.40
C PRO A 298 -1.61 -17.97 14.54
N PRO A 299 -1.34 -18.37 15.80
CA PRO A 299 -1.43 -17.49 16.97
C PRO A 299 -0.66 -16.17 16.83
N GLN A 300 0.54 -16.21 16.27
CA GLN A 300 1.34 -15.01 16.06
C GLN A 300 0.68 -14.02 15.11
N GLU A 301 0.02 -14.50 14.06
CA GLU A 301 -0.67 -13.63 13.11
C GLU A 301 -1.92 -12.98 13.76
N CYS A 302 -2.66 -13.73 14.56
CA CYS A 302 -3.77 -13.19 15.34
C CYS A 302 -3.30 -12.09 16.29
N ALA A 303 -2.18 -12.30 16.99
CA ALA A 303 -1.57 -11.29 17.85
C ALA A 303 -1.16 -10.03 17.05
N ASN A 304 -0.59 -10.20 15.85
CA ASN A 304 -0.18 -9.10 15.00
C ASN A 304 -1.38 -8.25 14.55
N TYR A 305 -2.55 -8.85 14.31
CA TYR A 305 -3.77 -8.10 13.97
C TYR A 305 -4.21 -7.17 15.10
N LEU A 306 -4.13 -7.63 16.36
CA LEU A 306 -4.41 -6.79 17.52
C LEU A 306 -3.39 -5.65 17.63
N THR A 307 -2.11 -5.95 17.49
CA THR A 307 -1.02 -4.95 17.51
C THR A 307 -1.21 -3.89 16.43
N ASN A 308 -1.49 -4.31 15.19
CA ASN A 308 -1.74 -3.40 14.06
C ASN A 308 -2.94 -2.45 14.27
N SER A 309 -3.92 -2.89 15.08
CA SER A 309 -5.08 -2.07 15.44
C SER A 309 -4.89 -1.28 16.76
N GLY A 310 -3.69 -1.35 17.37
CA GLY A 310 -3.28 -0.57 18.54
C GLY A 310 -3.75 -1.13 19.90
N TYR A 311 -4.04 -2.44 20.01
CA TYR A 311 -4.45 -3.11 21.26
C TYR A 311 -3.31 -3.80 22.00
N ALA A 312 -2.12 -3.84 21.45
CA ALA A 312 -0.91 -4.33 22.12
C ALA A 312 0.25 -3.40 21.77
N SER A 313 1.23 -3.33 22.68
CA SER A 313 2.51 -2.69 22.36
C SER A 313 3.22 -3.50 21.28
N ALA A 314 3.84 -2.81 20.33
CA ALA A 314 4.68 -3.42 19.32
C ALA A 314 5.93 -4.06 19.95
#